data_1d63b0fdaa000fdabdcc25c2963fb6fe
#
_entry.id   1d63b0fdaa000fdabdcc25c2963fb6fe
#
_cell.length_a   1.000
_cell.length_b   1.000
_cell.length_c   1.000
_cell.angle_alpha   90.00
_cell.angle_beta   90.00
_cell.angle_gamma   90.00
#
_symmetry.space_group_name_H-M   'P 1'
#
loop_
_entity.id
_entity.type
_entity.pdbx_description
1 polymer ?
#
loop_
_entity_poly.entity_id
_entity_poly.type
_entity_poly.pdbx_seq_one_letter_code
_entity_poly.pdbx_strand_id
1 'polypeptide(L)'
;MKVLFLADFFSDQISGGGESNDKNLIQYLASEGISVTKQNTQDAKTSEIKLYDKIIVGNFIFLSEKYKEALASAGNYIIYEHDHKYVATRDPSKFPKFKIPPSQIVNKKFYESSEYVVVLSKICEKILKQSIPICNVYNIGCSLWSDERLNFIESLIDLERKPKDKFMIVDSPNPVKGTAAAIKYCNHQNISYDLVKACGAEEILEKISIYKGLVFLPQVLETFSRISMETKMLGGKLITKKGLLGLASEEDLFEMSGPTALNEIRKRNKDAREFFMSALKSRRLMKKDITVILNCYRRPEYLKEQIEAVRNQTVQSEQIWVWVNHHEDNADFDFESLNVDRVIRNDYNWKFYGRFSAALLAQTHFVALFDDDTIPGTRWFENCLTTYKTHPGILGGVGVQLKEERYYGHHRVGWSNPNPEIEEVDLVGHAWFMTRSSVMDLWREIPYCWDNGEDIQLSYLSQKYSATKTYVPPHPLDKPHMHSSTKGMEYGVDNKATSRPKNHKVFYSQRDECVRNAVANGWRPVYARKR
;
A
#
# COMPACT_ATOMS: atom_id res chain seq x y z
N MET A 1 17.93 -0.83 -8.91
CA MET A 1 16.94 -1.71 -8.24
C MET A 1 16.95 -3.06 -8.91
N LYS A 2 17.02 -4.14 -8.10
CA LYS A 2 16.99 -5.53 -8.57
C LYS A 2 15.62 -6.13 -8.27
N VAL A 3 14.93 -6.62 -9.29
CA VAL A 3 13.62 -7.26 -9.17
C VAL A 3 13.73 -8.72 -9.60
N LEU A 4 13.19 -9.63 -8.77
CA LEU A 4 12.96 -11.02 -9.17
C LEU A 4 11.54 -11.16 -9.68
N PHE A 5 11.38 -11.71 -10.88
CA PHE A 5 10.08 -12.09 -11.41
C PHE A 5 9.92 -13.62 -11.37
N LEU A 6 9.00 -14.09 -10.53
CA LEU A 6 8.69 -15.52 -10.36
C LEU A 6 7.43 -15.88 -11.13
N ALA A 7 7.51 -16.91 -11.96
CA ALA A 7 6.34 -17.50 -12.62
C ALA A 7 6.55 -19.00 -12.84
N ASP A 8 5.47 -19.77 -12.93
CA ASP A 8 5.55 -21.20 -13.23
C ASP A 8 6.15 -21.44 -14.61
N PHE A 9 5.76 -20.60 -15.57
CA PHE A 9 6.28 -20.57 -16.93
C PHE A 9 6.36 -19.16 -17.46
N PHE A 10 7.23 -18.94 -18.44
CA PHE A 10 7.35 -17.69 -19.18
C PHE A 10 6.94 -17.88 -20.65
N SER A 11 6.75 -16.79 -21.37
CA SER A 11 6.28 -16.77 -22.76
C SER A 11 7.21 -17.44 -23.78
N ASP A 12 8.46 -17.68 -23.44
CA ASP A 12 9.44 -18.46 -24.19
C ASP A 12 9.29 -19.98 -23.97
N GLN A 13 8.57 -20.39 -22.94
CA GLN A 13 8.29 -21.79 -22.60
C GLN A 13 6.88 -22.23 -23.03
N ILE A 14 5.87 -21.40 -22.75
CA ILE A 14 4.49 -21.66 -23.16
C ILE A 14 3.79 -20.39 -23.66
N SER A 15 2.80 -20.54 -24.54
CA SER A 15 2.01 -19.41 -25.05
C SER A 15 0.69 -19.30 -24.30
N GLY A 16 0.52 -18.21 -23.55
CA GLY A 16 -0.70 -17.91 -22.80
C GLY A 16 -0.88 -16.41 -22.55
N GLY A 17 -2.08 -16.05 -22.07
CA GLY A 17 -2.42 -14.65 -21.77
C GLY A 17 -1.68 -14.11 -20.55
N GLY A 18 -1.48 -14.94 -19.51
CA GLY A 18 -0.72 -14.61 -18.31
C GLY A 18 0.75 -14.38 -18.63
N GLU A 19 1.37 -15.32 -19.34
CA GLU A 19 2.78 -15.28 -19.74
C GLU A 19 3.06 -14.09 -20.68
N SER A 20 2.07 -13.71 -21.51
CA SER A 20 2.17 -12.49 -22.33
C SER A 20 2.10 -11.22 -21.49
N ASN A 21 1.29 -11.18 -20.44
CA ASN A 21 1.25 -10.06 -19.49
C ASN A 21 2.59 -9.92 -18.76
N ASP A 22 3.11 -11.04 -18.25
CA ASP A 22 4.40 -11.08 -17.54
C ASP A 22 5.55 -10.60 -18.45
N LYS A 23 5.60 -11.10 -19.71
CA LYS A 23 6.58 -10.66 -20.70
C LYS A 23 6.55 -9.15 -20.91
N ASN A 24 5.35 -8.58 -21.14
CA ASN A 24 5.20 -7.15 -21.41
C ASN A 24 5.60 -6.29 -20.21
N LEU A 25 5.27 -6.73 -18.99
CA LEU A 25 5.70 -6.05 -17.77
C LEU A 25 7.23 -6.12 -17.60
N ILE A 26 7.83 -7.30 -17.77
CA ILE A 26 9.28 -7.48 -17.66
C ILE A 26 10.03 -6.60 -18.66
N GLN A 27 9.58 -6.57 -19.91
CA GLN A 27 10.19 -5.74 -20.96
C GLN A 27 10.09 -4.25 -20.63
N TYR A 28 8.92 -3.80 -20.16
CA TYR A 28 8.74 -2.42 -19.74
C TYR A 28 9.64 -2.06 -18.56
N LEU A 29 9.70 -2.88 -17.51
CA LEU A 29 10.57 -2.61 -16.36
C LEU A 29 12.05 -2.55 -16.76
N ALA A 30 12.47 -3.41 -17.67
CA ALA A 30 13.84 -3.41 -18.19
C ALA A 30 14.15 -2.13 -19.00
N SER A 31 13.20 -1.62 -19.80
CA SER A 31 13.36 -0.36 -20.55
C SER A 31 13.46 0.86 -19.62
N GLU A 32 12.87 0.79 -18.42
CA GLU A 32 12.97 1.82 -17.37
C GLU A 32 14.23 1.67 -16.48
N GLY A 33 15.19 0.82 -16.89
CA GLY A 33 16.46 0.65 -16.19
C GLY A 33 16.40 -0.22 -14.92
N ILE A 34 15.34 -1.01 -14.74
CA ILE A 34 15.22 -1.97 -13.65
C ILE A 34 15.87 -3.28 -14.06
N SER A 35 16.76 -3.81 -13.21
CA SER A 35 17.36 -5.14 -13.41
C SER A 35 16.36 -6.21 -13.01
N VAL A 36 15.73 -6.87 -14.00
CA VAL A 36 14.75 -7.93 -13.77
C VAL A 36 15.38 -9.30 -14.04
N THR A 37 15.34 -10.18 -13.04
CA THR A 37 15.73 -11.59 -13.16
C THR A 37 14.46 -12.43 -13.28
N LYS A 38 14.35 -13.25 -14.33
CA LYS A 38 13.27 -14.25 -14.48
C LYS A 38 13.67 -15.55 -13.81
N GLN A 39 12.76 -16.17 -13.06
CA GLN A 39 13.00 -17.48 -12.44
C GLN A 39 11.69 -18.29 -12.38
N ASN A 40 11.75 -19.56 -12.79
CA ASN A 40 10.61 -20.47 -12.63
C ASN A 40 10.41 -20.79 -11.14
N THR A 41 9.14 -20.89 -10.72
CA THR A 41 8.77 -21.08 -9.31
C THR A 41 9.31 -22.38 -8.72
N GLN A 42 9.43 -23.43 -9.51
CA GLN A 42 9.99 -24.72 -9.10
C GLN A 42 11.49 -24.66 -8.74
N ASP A 43 12.23 -23.70 -9.30
CA ASP A 43 13.68 -23.54 -9.11
C ASP A 43 14.01 -22.51 -8.02
N ALA A 44 12.99 -21.87 -7.42
CA ALA A 44 13.14 -20.79 -6.47
C ALA A 44 13.71 -21.25 -5.12
N LYS A 45 14.75 -20.57 -4.64
CA LYS A 45 15.42 -20.85 -3.36
C LYS A 45 15.22 -19.73 -2.36
N THR A 46 14.79 -20.04 -1.15
CA THR A 46 14.51 -19.05 -0.09
C THR A 46 15.72 -18.17 0.26
N SER A 47 16.95 -18.68 0.09
CA SER A 47 18.18 -17.91 0.31
C SER A 47 18.35 -16.73 -0.65
N GLU A 48 17.68 -16.77 -1.80
CA GLU A 48 17.81 -15.74 -2.84
C GLU A 48 16.88 -14.53 -2.61
N ILE A 49 15.84 -14.67 -1.78
CA ILE A 49 14.86 -13.60 -1.50
C ILE A 49 15.55 -12.29 -1.09
N LYS A 50 16.62 -12.38 -0.28
CA LYS A 50 17.36 -11.22 0.22
C LYS A 50 18.27 -10.54 -0.83
N LEU A 51 18.46 -11.15 -1.99
CA LEU A 51 19.29 -10.61 -3.08
C LEU A 51 18.55 -9.58 -3.93
N TYR A 52 17.24 -9.49 -3.77
CA TYR A 52 16.37 -8.64 -4.55
C TYR A 52 15.66 -7.60 -3.70
N ASP A 53 15.55 -6.39 -4.23
CA ASP A 53 14.83 -5.28 -3.58
C ASP A 53 13.34 -5.56 -3.55
N LYS A 54 12.80 -6.14 -4.63
CA LYS A 54 11.38 -6.50 -4.81
C LYS A 54 11.22 -7.82 -5.56
N ILE A 55 10.10 -8.48 -5.31
CA ILE A 55 9.73 -9.72 -5.99
C ILE A 55 8.32 -9.56 -6.58
N ILE A 56 8.16 -9.85 -7.88
CA ILE A 56 6.85 -9.95 -8.53
C ILE A 56 6.56 -11.43 -8.73
N VAL A 57 5.37 -11.87 -8.31
CA VAL A 57 4.93 -13.25 -8.43
C VAL A 57 3.75 -13.30 -9.38
N GLY A 58 3.96 -13.86 -10.56
CA GLY A 58 2.92 -14.15 -11.56
C GLY A 58 2.17 -15.45 -11.23
N ASN A 59 2.23 -16.44 -12.12
CA ASN A 59 1.72 -17.77 -11.80
C ASN A 59 2.63 -18.48 -10.79
N PHE A 60 2.05 -19.16 -9.76
CA PHE A 60 2.82 -19.73 -8.66
C PHE A 60 2.27 -21.09 -8.15
N ILE A 61 1.73 -21.91 -9.04
CA ILE A 61 1.16 -23.22 -8.67
C ILE A 61 2.26 -24.15 -8.15
N PHE A 62 3.46 -24.08 -8.71
CA PHE A 62 4.60 -24.90 -8.33
C PHE A 62 5.48 -24.28 -7.25
N LEU A 63 5.13 -23.09 -6.74
CA LEU A 63 5.88 -22.45 -5.66
C LEU A 63 5.66 -23.19 -4.34
N SER A 64 6.74 -23.65 -3.71
CA SER A 64 6.68 -24.40 -2.45
C SER A 64 6.09 -23.59 -1.30
N GLU A 65 5.39 -24.24 -0.36
CA GLU A 65 4.85 -23.59 0.84
C GLU A 65 5.94 -22.89 1.65
N LYS A 66 7.12 -23.53 1.79
CA LYS A 66 8.28 -22.95 2.47
C LYS A 66 8.70 -21.61 1.84
N TYR A 67 8.65 -21.50 0.51
CA TYR A 67 9.01 -20.26 -0.18
C TYR A 67 7.92 -19.20 0.02
N LYS A 68 6.64 -19.58 -0.03
CA LYS A 68 5.51 -18.68 0.24
C LYS A 68 5.57 -18.11 1.67
N GLU A 69 5.92 -18.95 2.65
CA GLU A 69 6.12 -18.51 4.04
C GLU A 69 7.30 -17.54 4.17
N ALA A 70 8.40 -17.82 3.49
CA ALA A 70 9.57 -16.94 3.49
C ALA A 70 9.27 -15.60 2.84
N LEU A 71 8.54 -15.57 1.72
CA LEU A 71 8.04 -14.33 1.09
C LEU A 71 7.07 -13.58 2.00
N ALA A 72 6.13 -14.28 2.63
CA ALA A 72 5.18 -13.69 3.57
C ALA A 72 5.89 -13.04 4.76
N SER A 73 7.02 -13.62 5.21
CA SER A 73 7.86 -13.06 6.27
C SER A 73 8.70 -11.87 5.78
N ALA A 74 9.24 -11.94 4.57
CA ALA A 74 10.01 -10.86 3.97
C ALA A 74 9.13 -9.66 3.59
N GLY A 75 7.93 -9.93 3.08
CA GLY A 75 6.91 -8.94 2.79
C GLY A 75 7.21 -7.97 1.65
N ASN A 76 8.22 -8.20 0.83
CA ASN A 76 8.65 -7.34 -0.27
C ASN A 76 8.21 -7.85 -1.64
N TYR A 77 6.98 -8.34 -1.77
CA TYR A 77 6.48 -8.92 -3.00
C TYR A 77 5.09 -8.43 -3.41
N ILE A 78 4.86 -8.48 -4.72
CA ILE A 78 3.60 -8.14 -5.39
C ILE A 78 3.10 -9.41 -6.07
N ILE A 79 1.84 -9.74 -5.92
CA ILE A 79 1.19 -10.82 -6.68
C ILE A 79 0.54 -10.21 -7.91
N TYR A 80 0.94 -10.66 -9.11
CA TYR A 80 0.28 -10.33 -10.37
C TYR A 80 -0.66 -11.48 -10.72
N GLU A 81 -1.94 -11.33 -10.36
CA GLU A 81 -2.93 -12.40 -10.35
C GLU A 81 -3.56 -12.64 -11.73
N HIS A 82 -3.39 -13.83 -12.26
CA HIS A 82 -3.86 -14.18 -13.61
C HIS A 82 -4.99 -15.21 -13.66
N ASP A 83 -5.20 -16.05 -12.61
CA ASP A 83 -6.14 -17.18 -12.71
C ASP A 83 -6.74 -17.66 -11.38
N HIS A 84 -7.00 -16.76 -10.45
CA HIS A 84 -7.71 -17.03 -9.20
C HIS A 84 -7.06 -18.10 -8.28
N LYS A 85 -5.73 -18.08 -8.12
CA LYS A 85 -4.98 -19.05 -7.31
C LYS A 85 -5.29 -19.03 -5.81
N TYR A 86 -6.12 -18.09 -5.37
CA TYR A 86 -6.68 -18.07 -4.01
C TYR A 86 -7.90 -18.97 -3.83
N VAL A 87 -8.39 -19.58 -4.91
CA VAL A 87 -9.51 -20.53 -4.90
C VAL A 87 -8.98 -21.93 -5.21
N ALA A 88 -9.33 -22.93 -4.39
CA ALA A 88 -8.84 -24.30 -4.54
C ALA A 88 -9.10 -24.89 -5.95
N THR A 89 -10.24 -24.55 -6.57
CA THR A 89 -10.59 -24.96 -7.92
C THR A 89 -10.05 -24.04 -9.01
N ARG A 90 -9.45 -22.89 -8.65
CA ARG A 90 -9.04 -21.79 -9.54
C ARG A 90 -10.17 -21.25 -10.43
N ASP A 91 -11.40 -21.51 -10.05
CA ASP A 91 -12.60 -21.06 -10.78
C ASP A 91 -13.70 -20.60 -9.82
N PRO A 92 -13.79 -19.28 -9.56
CA PRO A 92 -14.85 -18.71 -8.74
C PRO A 92 -16.26 -18.95 -9.28
N SER A 93 -16.42 -19.19 -10.59
CA SER A 93 -17.73 -19.36 -11.22
C SER A 93 -18.46 -20.65 -10.78
N LYS A 94 -17.73 -21.59 -10.17
CA LYS A 94 -18.33 -22.81 -9.58
C LYS A 94 -19.17 -22.52 -8.34
N PHE A 95 -19.04 -21.31 -7.78
CA PHE A 95 -19.76 -20.92 -6.56
C PHE A 95 -20.86 -19.89 -6.88
N PRO A 96 -22.11 -20.09 -6.39
CA PRO A 96 -23.20 -19.17 -6.66
C PRO A 96 -22.85 -17.73 -6.31
N LYS A 97 -23.10 -16.81 -7.25
CA LYS A 97 -22.78 -15.37 -7.12
C LYS A 97 -21.30 -15.10 -6.73
N PHE A 98 -20.39 -16.01 -7.09
CA PHE A 98 -18.96 -15.97 -6.73
C PHE A 98 -18.68 -15.94 -5.22
N LYS A 99 -19.59 -16.44 -4.39
CA LYS A 99 -19.39 -16.55 -2.95
C LYS A 99 -18.63 -17.83 -2.63
N ILE A 100 -17.31 -17.71 -2.46
CA ILE A 100 -16.41 -18.83 -2.21
C ILE A 100 -16.49 -19.22 -0.73
N PRO A 101 -16.79 -20.49 -0.41
CA PRO A 101 -16.77 -20.95 0.98
C PRO A 101 -15.36 -20.82 1.60
N PRO A 102 -15.22 -20.49 2.89
CA PRO A 102 -13.92 -20.35 3.55
C PRO A 102 -13.00 -21.57 3.38
N SER A 103 -13.55 -22.80 3.36
CA SER A 103 -12.81 -24.05 3.14
C SER A 103 -12.22 -24.20 1.72
N GLN A 104 -12.67 -23.38 0.78
CA GLN A 104 -12.19 -23.35 -0.61
C GLN A 104 -11.22 -22.20 -0.88
N ILE A 105 -10.95 -21.37 0.13
CA ILE A 105 -9.96 -20.29 0.04
C ILE A 105 -8.61 -20.84 0.45
N VAL A 106 -7.66 -20.81 -0.49
CA VAL A 106 -6.28 -21.29 -0.31
C VAL A 106 -5.29 -20.14 -0.38
N ASN A 107 -4.04 -20.37 0.03
CA ASN A 107 -2.96 -19.36 -0.01
C ASN A 107 -3.28 -18.05 0.75
N LYS A 108 -4.28 -18.04 1.63
CA LYS A 108 -4.80 -16.83 2.26
C LYS A 108 -3.70 -15.95 2.86
N LYS A 109 -2.83 -16.51 3.72
CA LYS A 109 -1.72 -15.78 4.35
C LYS A 109 -0.75 -15.19 3.34
N PHE A 110 -0.49 -15.90 2.24
CA PHE A 110 0.37 -15.43 1.17
C PHE A 110 -0.22 -14.19 0.47
N TYR A 111 -1.52 -14.17 0.19
CA TYR A 111 -2.19 -12.99 -0.35
C TYR A 111 -2.24 -11.83 0.65
N GLU A 112 -2.58 -12.07 1.90
CA GLU A 112 -2.67 -11.05 2.96
C GLU A 112 -1.31 -10.39 3.26
N SER A 113 -0.22 -11.12 3.06
CA SER A 113 1.14 -10.65 3.33
C SER A 113 1.79 -9.94 2.14
N SER A 114 1.20 -9.97 0.95
CA SER A 114 1.72 -9.26 -0.22
C SER A 114 1.56 -7.74 -0.08
N GLU A 115 2.45 -6.96 -0.71
CA GLU A 115 2.30 -5.50 -0.76
C GLU A 115 1.06 -5.11 -1.56
N TYR A 116 0.91 -5.74 -2.70
CA TYR A 116 -0.25 -5.60 -3.58
C TYR A 116 -0.61 -6.94 -4.19
N VAL A 117 -1.91 -7.13 -4.43
CA VAL A 117 -2.42 -8.11 -5.37
C VAL A 117 -2.98 -7.35 -6.55
N VAL A 118 -2.31 -7.43 -7.69
CA VAL A 118 -2.72 -6.74 -8.92
C VAL A 118 -3.62 -7.65 -9.71
N VAL A 119 -4.83 -7.19 -9.98
CA VAL A 119 -5.86 -7.90 -10.75
C VAL A 119 -6.19 -7.15 -12.03
N LEU A 120 -6.84 -7.83 -12.99
CA LEU A 120 -7.03 -7.34 -14.35
C LEU A 120 -8.43 -6.73 -14.58
N SER A 121 -9.37 -6.89 -13.65
CA SER A 121 -10.75 -6.42 -13.84
C SER A 121 -11.50 -6.20 -12.53
N LYS A 122 -12.56 -5.39 -12.58
CA LYS A 122 -13.43 -5.05 -11.44
C LYS A 122 -14.08 -6.30 -10.80
N ILE A 123 -14.47 -7.29 -11.62
CA ILE A 123 -15.05 -8.51 -11.07
C ILE A 123 -14.00 -9.32 -10.28
N CYS A 124 -12.75 -9.40 -10.77
CA CYS A 124 -11.67 -10.08 -10.06
C CYS A 124 -11.34 -9.37 -8.75
N GLU A 125 -11.27 -8.04 -8.75
CA GLU A 125 -11.10 -7.23 -7.54
C GLU A 125 -12.21 -7.50 -6.51
N LYS A 126 -13.47 -7.44 -6.95
CA LYS A 126 -14.63 -7.69 -6.08
C LYS A 126 -14.58 -9.07 -5.44
N ILE A 127 -14.33 -10.12 -6.24
CA ILE A 127 -14.30 -11.50 -5.75
C ILE A 127 -13.14 -11.69 -4.76
N LEU A 128 -11.95 -11.17 -5.07
CA LEU A 128 -10.79 -11.30 -4.19
C LEU A 128 -11.01 -10.56 -2.87
N LYS A 129 -11.50 -9.32 -2.89
CA LYS A 129 -11.82 -8.55 -1.66
C LYS A 129 -12.91 -9.21 -0.81
N GLN A 130 -13.88 -9.87 -1.44
CA GLN A 130 -14.89 -10.65 -0.70
C GLN A 130 -14.31 -11.91 -0.07
N SER A 131 -13.34 -12.54 -0.71
CA SER A 131 -12.71 -13.79 -0.26
C SER A 131 -11.62 -13.55 0.78
N ILE A 132 -10.80 -12.52 0.59
CA ILE A 132 -9.67 -12.15 1.46
C ILE A 132 -9.70 -10.62 1.70
N PRO A 133 -10.54 -10.14 2.64
CA PRO A 133 -10.79 -8.69 2.82
C PRO A 133 -9.57 -7.87 3.20
N ILE A 134 -8.54 -8.48 3.80
CA ILE A 134 -7.32 -7.78 4.27
C ILE A 134 -6.32 -7.53 3.13
N CYS A 135 -6.50 -8.18 1.97
CA CYS A 135 -5.62 -7.97 0.81
C CYS A 135 -5.64 -6.53 0.31
N ASN A 136 -4.46 -6.01 0.00
CA ASN A 136 -4.31 -4.75 -0.70
C ASN A 136 -4.43 -4.99 -2.21
N VAL A 137 -5.65 -4.88 -2.74
CA VAL A 137 -5.97 -5.19 -4.15
C VAL A 137 -5.95 -3.92 -4.99
N TYR A 138 -5.24 -3.98 -6.11
CA TYR A 138 -5.22 -2.94 -7.13
C TYR A 138 -5.69 -3.51 -8.48
N ASN A 139 -6.75 -2.92 -9.04
CA ASN A 139 -7.26 -3.28 -10.36
C ASN A 139 -6.64 -2.37 -11.43
N ILE A 140 -5.89 -2.96 -12.37
CA ILE A 140 -5.35 -2.22 -13.51
C ILE A 140 -6.35 -2.07 -14.66
N GLY A 141 -7.49 -2.77 -14.63
CA GLY A 141 -8.59 -2.67 -15.58
C GLY A 141 -8.24 -3.06 -17.02
N CYS A 142 -7.15 -3.78 -17.21
CA CYS A 142 -6.71 -4.26 -18.54
C CYS A 142 -5.70 -5.43 -18.42
N SER A 143 -5.43 -6.11 -19.52
CA SER A 143 -4.20 -6.86 -19.75
C SER A 143 -3.10 -5.89 -20.23
N LEU A 144 -1.84 -6.32 -20.21
CA LEU A 144 -0.73 -5.53 -20.76
C LEU A 144 -0.40 -5.97 -22.19
N TRP A 145 -0.23 -5.02 -23.08
CA TRP A 145 0.26 -5.20 -24.45
C TRP A 145 1.57 -4.45 -24.65
N SER A 146 2.43 -4.97 -25.54
CA SER A 146 3.56 -4.18 -26.00
C SER A 146 3.11 -3.10 -26.97
N ASP A 147 3.90 -2.03 -27.08
CA ASP A 147 3.58 -0.91 -28.00
C ASP A 147 3.63 -1.38 -29.46
N GLU A 148 4.54 -2.31 -29.81
CA GLU A 148 4.62 -2.92 -31.13
C GLU A 148 3.31 -3.63 -31.50
N ARG A 149 2.74 -4.40 -30.54
CA ARG A 149 1.47 -5.11 -30.79
C ARG A 149 0.31 -4.13 -30.95
N LEU A 150 0.25 -3.05 -30.16
CA LEU A 150 -0.80 -2.03 -30.29
C LEU A 150 -0.66 -1.27 -31.63
N ASN A 151 0.57 -0.96 -32.05
CA ASN A 151 0.84 -0.34 -33.35
C ASN A 151 0.46 -1.28 -34.52
N PHE A 152 0.70 -2.58 -34.37
CA PHE A 152 0.27 -3.58 -35.37
C PHE A 152 -1.27 -3.66 -35.46
N ILE A 153 -1.99 -3.61 -34.33
CA ILE A 153 -3.45 -3.54 -34.33
C ILE A 153 -3.93 -2.26 -35.05
N GLU A 154 -3.31 -1.12 -34.78
CA GLU A 154 -3.61 0.15 -35.45
C GLU A 154 -3.43 0.06 -36.97
N SER A 155 -2.31 -0.51 -37.43
CA SER A 155 -2.07 -0.71 -38.86
C SER A 155 -3.10 -1.62 -39.55
N LEU A 156 -3.66 -2.58 -38.81
CA LEU A 156 -4.73 -3.44 -39.33
C LEU A 156 -6.08 -2.70 -39.44
N ILE A 157 -6.35 -1.73 -38.57
CA ILE A 157 -7.53 -0.86 -38.63
C ILE A 157 -7.44 0.03 -39.87
N ASP A 158 -6.29 0.63 -40.12
CA ASP A 158 -6.06 1.57 -41.24
C ASP A 158 -6.16 0.93 -42.63
N LEU A 159 -6.05 -0.40 -42.71
CA LEU A 159 -6.18 -1.12 -43.97
C LEU A 159 -7.61 -1.19 -44.53
N GLU A 160 -8.62 -0.67 -43.84
CA GLU A 160 -10.05 -0.64 -44.23
C GLU A 160 -10.55 -1.94 -44.84
N ARG A 161 -10.17 -3.09 -44.29
CA ARG A 161 -10.53 -4.43 -44.82
C ARG A 161 -12.04 -4.62 -44.71
N LYS A 162 -12.66 -5.11 -45.80
CA LYS A 162 -14.08 -5.52 -45.77
C LYS A 162 -14.20 -6.85 -45.01
N PRO A 163 -14.84 -6.90 -43.85
CA PRO A 163 -14.97 -8.12 -43.09
C PRO A 163 -15.90 -9.10 -43.78
N LYS A 164 -15.59 -10.41 -43.70
CA LYS A 164 -16.50 -11.49 -44.06
C LYS A 164 -17.78 -11.39 -43.20
N ASP A 165 -18.92 -11.68 -43.74
CA ASP A 165 -20.18 -11.75 -42.95
C ASP A 165 -20.28 -13.07 -42.16
N LYS A 166 -19.20 -13.43 -41.49
CA LYS A 166 -19.08 -14.57 -40.60
C LYS A 166 -18.36 -14.23 -39.32
N PHE A 167 -18.69 -14.91 -38.25
CA PHE A 167 -17.94 -14.86 -37.01
C PHE A 167 -16.78 -15.86 -37.02
N MET A 168 -15.75 -15.53 -36.24
CA MET A 168 -14.65 -16.43 -35.94
C MET A 168 -14.91 -17.19 -34.64
N ILE A 169 -14.63 -18.46 -34.59
CA ILE A 169 -14.49 -19.26 -33.37
C ILE A 169 -13.07 -19.82 -33.35
N VAL A 170 -12.33 -19.59 -32.27
CA VAL A 170 -11.00 -20.19 -32.11
C VAL A 170 -11.16 -21.65 -31.73
N ASP A 171 -10.57 -22.54 -32.56
CA ASP A 171 -10.52 -23.96 -32.30
C ASP A 171 -9.45 -24.28 -31.25
N SER A 172 -9.88 -24.29 -30.00
CA SER A 172 -9.00 -24.55 -28.85
C SER A 172 -9.25 -25.95 -28.29
N PRO A 173 -8.20 -26.75 -28.08
CA PRO A 173 -8.33 -28.05 -27.42
C PRO A 173 -8.67 -27.95 -25.95
N ASN A 174 -8.50 -26.75 -25.35
CA ASN A 174 -8.81 -26.52 -23.94
C ASN A 174 -10.30 -26.25 -23.72
N PRO A 175 -11.04 -27.17 -23.05
CA PRO A 175 -12.51 -27.10 -22.93
C PRO A 175 -12.97 -25.84 -22.18
N VAL A 176 -12.13 -25.24 -21.32
CA VAL A 176 -12.49 -23.99 -20.57
C VAL A 176 -12.64 -22.79 -21.51
N LYS A 177 -12.06 -22.83 -22.72
CA LYS A 177 -12.21 -21.77 -23.73
C LYS A 177 -13.55 -21.81 -24.46
N GLY A 178 -14.31 -22.90 -24.33
CA GLY A 178 -15.71 -22.98 -24.72
C GLY A 178 -15.96 -23.10 -26.24
N THR A 179 -15.02 -23.64 -27.02
CA THR A 179 -15.19 -23.87 -28.47
C THR A 179 -16.47 -24.64 -28.78
N ALA A 180 -16.72 -25.78 -28.12
CA ALA A 180 -17.92 -26.58 -28.33
C ALA A 180 -19.22 -25.81 -27.97
N ALA A 181 -19.19 -25.00 -26.93
CA ALA A 181 -20.32 -24.15 -26.54
C ALA A 181 -20.59 -23.04 -27.58
N ALA A 182 -19.54 -22.46 -28.16
CA ALA A 182 -19.64 -21.44 -29.19
C ALA A 182 -20.23 -22.03 -30.49
N ILE A 183 -19.79 -23.23 -30.91
CA ILE A 183 -20.34 -23.97 -32.05
C ILE A 183 -21.83 -24.25 -31.83
N LYS A 184 -22.19 -24.82 -30.68
CA LYS A 184 -23.59 -25.11 -30.33
C LYS A 184 -24.47 -23.86 -30.35
N TYR A 185 -23.96 -22.76 -29.80
CA TYR A 185 -24.66 -21.47 -29.80
C TYR A 185 -24.89 -20.94 -31.22
N CYS A 186 -23.85 -20.92 -32.06
CA CYS A 186 -23.95 -20.43 -33.43
C CYS A 186 -24.95 -21.27 -34.27
N ASN A 187 -24.89 -22.58 -34.15
CA ASN A 187 -25.82 -23.49 -34.85
C ASN A 187 -27.27 -23.25 -34.42
N HIS A 188 -27.52 -23.07 -33.12
CA HIS A 188 -28.87 -22.77 -32.58
C HIS A 188 -29.39 -21.41 -33.01
N GLN A 189 -28.53 -20.40 -33.12
CA GLN A 189 -28.89 -19.03 -33.50
C GLN A 189 -28.80 -18.76 -35.01
N ASN A 190 -28.47 -19.76 -35.83
CA ASN A 190 -28.22 -19.61 -37.25
C ASN A 190 -27.17 -18.56 -37.61
N ILE A 191 -26.12 -18.47 -36.76
CA ILE A 191 -24.98 -17.55 -36.97
C ILE A 191 -23.93 -18.23 -37.82
N SER A 192 -23.54 -17.61 -38.94
CA SER A 192 -22.47 -18.11 -39.82
C SER A 192 -21.10 -17.93 -39.15
N TYR A 193 -20.28 -18.95 -39.12
CA TYR A 193 -18.95 -18.94 -38.49
C TYR A 193 -17.94 -19.78 -39.24
N ASP A 194 -16.66 -19.50 -39.01
CA ASP A 194 -15.54 -20.36 -39.38
C ASP A 194 -14.77 -20.76 -38.13
N LEU A 195 -14.32 -22.03 -38.06
CA LEU A 195 -13.38 -22.49 -37.03
C LEU A 195 -11.97 -22.16 -37.47
N VAL A 196 -11.25 -21.43 -36.59
CA VAL A 196 -9.88 -20.99 -36.85
C VAL A 196 -8.95 -21.66 -35.85
N LYS A 197 -8.01 -22.46 -36.33
CA LYS A 197 -6.99 -23.08 -35.48
C LYS A 197 -6.14 -22.00 -34.80
N ALA A 198 -5.70 -22.30 -33.58
CA ALA A 198 -4.73 -21.46 -32.90
C ALA A 198 -3.47 -21.29 -33.74
N CYS A 199 -3.00 -20.07 -33.89
CA CYS A 199 -1.87 -19.68 -34.73
C CYS A 199 -1.02 -18.62 -34.04
N GLY A 200 0.00 -18.12 -34.71
CA GLY A 200 0.91 -17.12 -34.20
C GLY A 200 0.20 -15.82 -33.79
N ALA A 201 0.86 -15.05 -32.94
CA ALA A 201 0.26 -13.87 -32.32
C ALA A 201 -0.14 -12.77 -33.32
N GLU A 202 0.59 -12.60 -34.41
CA GLU A 202 0.25 -11.61 -35.46
C GLU A 202 -0.82 -12.19 -36.38
N GLU A 203 -0.65 -13.45 -36.82
CA GLU A 203 -1.60 -14.14 -37.69
C GLU A 203 -3.02 -14.16 -37.11
N ILE A 204 -3.17 -14.35 -35.80
CA ILE A 204 -4.51 -14.33 -35.18
C ILE A 204 -5.16 -12.94 -35.28
N LEU A 205 -4.39 -11.84 -35.16
CA LEU A 205 -4.91 -10.48 -35.33
C LEU A 205 -5.34 -10.23 -36.77
N GLU A 206 -4.53 -10.65 -37.76
CA GLU A 206 -4.90 -10.55 -39.17
C GLU A 206 -6.19 -11.32 -39.46
N LYS A 207 -6.34 -12.53 -38.90
CA LYS A 207 -7.58 -13.30 -39.00
C LYS A 207 -8.75 -12.59 -38.36
N ILE A 208 -8.61 -12.07 -37.13
CA ILE A 208 -9.69 -11.30 -36.46
C ILE A 208 -10.14 -10.13 -37.32
N SER A 209 -9.21 -9.40 -37.95
CA SER A 209 -9.50 -8.20 -38.75
C SER A 209 -10.36 -8.42 -39.99
N ILE A 210 -10.42 -9.65 -40.48
CA ILE A 210 -11.21 -10.00 -41.67
C ILE A 210 -12.54 -10.70 -41.37
N TYR A 211 -12.87 -10.91 -40.08
CA TYR A 211 -14.16 -11.49 -39.67
C TYR A 211 -15.10 -10.40 -39.11
N LYS A 212 -16.39 -10.65 -39.15
CA LYS A 212 -17.42 -9.80 -38.54
C LYS A 212 -17.21 -9.62 -37.02
N GLY A 213 -16.58 -10.60 -36.41
CA GLY A 213 -16.27 -10.61 -34.99
C GLY A 213 -15.91 -12.00 -34.46
N LEU A 214 -15.91 -12.12 -33.15
CA LEU A 214 -15.53 -13.33 -32.42
C LEU A 214 -16.72 -13.87 -31.60
N VAL A 215 -16.89 -15.18 -31.60
CA VAL A 215 -17.73 -15.88 -30.62
C VAL A 215 -16.82 -16.58 -29.63
N PHE A 216 -16.84 -16.10 -28.38
CA PHE A 216 -16.03 -16.62 -27.28
C PHE A 216 -16.90 -16.84 -26.04
N LEU A 217 -17.17 -18.11 -25.72
CA LEU A 217 -18.05 -18.51 -24.63
C LEU A 217 -17.30 -19.29 -23.55
N PRO A 218 -16.48 -18.61 -22.74
CA PRO A 218 -15.67 -19.26 -21.71
C PRO A 218 -16.54 -20.07 -20.74
N GLN A 219 -15.98 -21.17 -20.20
CA GLN A 219 -16.65 -22.07 -19.25
C GLN A 219 -16.21 -21.83 -17.80
N VAL A 220 -15.21 -20.96 -17.61
CA VAL A 220 -14.70 -20.48 -16.33
C VAL A 220 -14.62 -18.95 -16.35
N LEU A 221 -14.45 -18.32 -15.20
CA LEU A 221 -14.25 -16.88 -15.16
C LEU A 221 -12.87 -16.51 -15.73
N GLU A 222 -12.85 -15.94 -16.92
CA GLU A 222 -11.66 -15.32 -17.53
C GLU A 222 -11.35 -13.98 -16.83
N THR A 223 -10.13 -13.80 -16.38
CA THR A 223 -9.74 -12.59 -15.61
C THR A 223 -9.81 -11.31 -16.41
N PHE A 224 -9.59 -11.37 -17.76
CA PHE A 224 -9.80 -10.24 -18.68
C PHE A 224 -10.16 -10.71 -20.10
N SER A 225 -9.40 -11.61 -20.72
CA SER A 225 -9.47 -12.09 -22.11
C SER A 225 -8.88 -11.14 -23.15
N ARG A 226 -7.61 -11.34 -23.48
CA ARG A 226 -6.86 -10.56 -24.48
C ARG A 226 -7.53 -10.61 -25.87
N ILE A 227 -7.87 -11.81 -26.34
CA ILE A 227 -8.45 -12.00 -27.69
C ILE A 227 -9.80 -11.28 -27.85
N SER A 228 -10.61 -11.25 -26.78
CA SER A 228 -11.87 -10.50 -26.78
C SER A 228 -11.63 -8.99 -26.92
N MET A 229 -10.63 -8.46 -26.23
CA MET A 229 -10.26 -7.05 -26.32
C MET A 229 -9.64 -6.72 -27.69
N GLU A 230 -8.77 -7.57 -28.20
CA GLU A 230 -8.17 -7.43 -29.54
C GLU A 230 -9.24 -7.41 -30.62
N THR A 231 -10.26 -8.25 -30.50
CA THR A 231 -11.43 -8.22 -31.41
C THR A 231 -12.13 -6.85 -31.36
N LYS A 232 -12.33 -6.31 -30.18
CA LYS A 232 -12.96 -4.99 -30.02
C LYS A 232 -12.08 -3.85 -30.53
N MET A 233 -10.78 -3.89 -30.28
CA MET A 233 -9.83 -2.89 -30.82
C MET A 233 -9.83 -2.87 -32.36
N LEU A 234 -9.99 -4.05 -33.01
CA LEU A 234 -10.11 -4.18 -34.45
C LEU A 234 -11.51 -3.88 -35.01
N GLY A 235 -12.43 -3.39 -34.15
CA GLY A 235 -13.80 -3.04 -34.58
C GLY A 235 -14.76 -4.22 -34.72
N GLY A 236 -14.31 -5.44 -34.40
CA GLY A 236 -15.12 -6.67 -34.49
C GLY A 236 -16.20 -6.78 -33.40
N LYS A 237 -17.32 -7.41 -33.73
CA LYS A 237 -18.40 -7.72 -32.77
C LYS A 237 -17.97 -8.89 -31.87
N LEU A 238 -18.30 -8.81 -30.58
CA LEU A 238 -18.03 -9.86 -29.60
C LEU A 238 -19.32 -10.50 -29.08
N ILE A 239 -19.47 -11.79 -29.30
CA ILE A 239 -20.51 -12.62 -28.68
C ILE A 239 -19.87 -13.42 -27.57
N THR A 240 -20.33 -13.18 -26.31
CA THR A 240 -19.72 -13.78 -25.13
C THR A 240 -20.70 -13.95 -23.96
N LYS A 241 -20.28 -14.71 -22.95
CA LYS A 241 -20.95 -14.78 -21.65
C LYS A 241 -20.41 -13.65 -20.76
N LYS A 242 -21.06 -12.48 -20.74
CA LYS A 242 -20.62 -11.30 -19.96
C LYS A 242 -20.27 -11.64 -18.50
N GLY A 243 -21.05 -12.51 -17.82
CA GLY A 243 -20.82 -12.89 -16.43
C GLY A 243 -19.58 -13.76 -16.18
N LEU A 244 -18.95 -14.30 -17.23
CA LEU A 244 -17.71 -15.10 -17.16
C LEU A 244 -16.52 -14.42 -17.85
N LEU A 245 -16.64 -13.13 -18.14
CA LEU A 245 -15.61 -12.38 -18.84
C LEU A 245 -15.22 -11.13 -18.03
N GLY A 246 -14.00 -11.11 -17.49
CA GLY A 246 -13.51 -9.97 -16.71
C GLY A 246 -13.57 -8.64 -17.46
N LEU A 247 -13.22 -8.63 -18.75
CA LEU A 247 -13.38 -7.45 -19.62
C LEU A 247 -14.81 -6.88 -19.57
N ALA A 248 -15.85 -7.70 -19.47
CA ALA A 248 -17.23 -7.23 -19.43
C ALA A 248 -17.60 -6.48 -18.12
N SER A 249 -16.81 -6.64 -17.08
CA SER A 249 -16.96 -5.87 -15.83
C SER A 249 -16.32 -4.48 -15.89
N GLU A 250 -15.50 -4.21 -16.90
CA GLU A 250 -14.98 -2.89 -17.26
C GLU A 250 -15.97 -2.25 -18.24
N GLU A 251 -17.14 -1.81 -17.73
CA GLU A 251 -18.30 -1.44 -18.52
C GLU A 251 -18.00 -0.42 -19.61
N ASP A 252 -17.29 0.66 -19.26
CA ASP A 252 -16.89 1.72 -20.18
C ASP A 252 -16.06 1.16 -21.34
N LEU A 253 -15.03 0.37 -21.02
CA LEU A 253 -14.13 -0.24 -22.00
C LEU A 253 -14.87 -1.30 -22.84
N PHE A 254 -15.78 -2.05 -22.20
CA PHE A 254 -16.55 -3.10 -22.89
C PHE A 254 -17.47 -2.55 -23.96
N GLU A 255 -18.00 -1.36 -23.80
CA GLU A 255 -18.86 -0.72 -24.82
C GLU A 255 -18.05 -0.05 -25.95
N MET A 256 -16.76 0.23 -25.77
CA MET A 256 -15.89 0.80 -26.80
C MET A 256 -15.55 -0.20 -27.89
N SER A 257 -15.23 0.29 -29.11
CA SER A 257 -14.81 -0.53 -30.26
C SER A 257 -13.90 0.29 -31.20
N GLY A 258 -13.07 -0.39 -32.00
CA GLY A 258 -12.18 0.23 -32.96
C GLY A 258 -11.14 1.15 -32.32
N PRO A 259 -10.80 2.28 -32.98
CA PRO A 259 -9.78 3.23 -32.48
C PRO A 259 -10.02 3.74 -31.06
N THR A 260 -11.29 3.92 -30.67
CA THR A 260 -11.64 4.38 -29.31
C THR A 260 -11.21 3.37 -28.25
N ALA A 261 -11.46 2.07 -28.51
CA ALA A 261 -11.05 0.99 -27.64
C ALA A 261 -9.52 0.83 -27.60
N LEU A 262 -8.84 1.01 -28.73
CA LEU A 262 -7.38 0.98 -28.80
C LEU A 262 -6.74 2.13 -27.99
N ASN A 263 -7.26 3.34 -28.13
CA ASN A 263 -6.76 4.51 -27.39
C ASN A 263 -6.96 4.36 -25.88
N GLU A 264 -8.11 3.83 -25.44
CA GLU A 264 -8.34 3.57 -24.02
C GLU A 264 -7.39 2.49 -23.49
N ILE A 265 -7.10 1.45 -24.26
CA ILE A 265 -6.11 0.43 -23.86
C ILE A 265 -4.71 1.01 -23.79
N ARG A 266 -4.30 1.89 -24.69
CA ARG A 266 -3.00 2.60 -24.61
C ARG A 266 -2.90 3.40 -23.29
N LYS A 267 -3.96 4.11 -22.94
CA LYS A 267 -4.03 4.87 -21.68
C LYS A 267 -3.93 3.94 -20.47
N ARG A 268 -4.77 2.90 -20.39
CA ARG A 268 -4.76 1.94 -19.27
C ARG A 268 -3.43 1.19 -19.15
N ASN A 269 -2.78 0.86 -20.25
CA ASN A 269 -1.43 0.29 -20.25
C ASN A 269 -0.42 1.23 -19.60
N LYS A 270 -0.47 2.52 -19.95
CA LYS A 270 0.39 3.54 -19.35
C LYS A 270 0.14 3.63 -17.84
N ASP A 271 -1.11 3.78 -17.44
CA ASP A 271 -1.50 3.89 -16.02
C ASP A 271 -1.07 2.63 -15.22
N ALA A 272 -1.23 1.44 -15.80
CA ALA A 272 -0.80 0.18 -15.17
C ALA A 272 0.72 0.09 -15.02
N ARG A 273 1.48 0.49 -16.05
CA ARG A 273 2.95 0.54 -16.03
C ARG A 273 3.44 1.53 -14.96
N GLU A 274 2.85 2.73 -14.88
CA GLU A 274 3.15 3.73 -13.85
C GLU A 274 2.83 3.21 -12.44
N PHE A 275 1.72 2.50 -12.27
CA PHE A 275 1.41 1.85 -11.00
C PHE A 275 2.48 0.84 -10.59
N PHE A 276 2.90 -0.08 -11.47
CA PHE A 276 3.96 -1.04 -11.15
C PHE A 276 5.27 -0.34 -10.79
N MET A 277 5.66 0.71 -11.52
CA MET A 277 6.84 1.51 -11.21
C MET A 277 6.74 2.17 -9.82
N SER A 278 5.58 2.72 -9.49
CA SER A 278 5.32 3.32 -8.18
C SER A 278 5.35 2.25 -7.07
N ALA A 279 4.69 1.12 -7.28
CA ALA A 279 4.64 0.01 -6.32
C ALA A 279 6.04 -0.60 -6.06
N LEU A 280 6.87 -0.71 -7.09
CA LEU A 280 8.25 -1.18 -6.94
C LEU A 280 9.13 -0.18 -6.16
N LYS A 281 8.95 1.11 -6.38
CA LYS A 281 9.65 2.19 -5.66
C LYS A 281 9.09 2.40 -4.25
N SER A 282 7.84 1.99 -3.99
CA SER A 282 7.27 2.06 -2.66
C SER A 282 8.02 1.13 -1.72
N ARG A 283 8.37 1.62 -0.55
CA ARG A 283 8.89 0.77 0.52
C ARG A 283 7.69 0.26 1.30
N ARG A 284 7.46 -1.08 1.30
CA ARG A 284 6.45 -1.66 2.19
C ARG A 284 6.80 -1.26 3.62
N LEU A 285 5.78 -0.85 4.36
CA LEU A 285 5.82 -0.76 5.80
C LEU A 285 5.96 -2.19 6.35
N MET A 286 7.19 -2.66 6.51
CA MET A 286 7.46 -3.97 7.10
C MET A 286 6.92 -3.99 8.53
N LYS A 287 6.44 -5.14 9.00
CA LYS A 287 5.96 -5.36 10.39
C LYS A 287 6.94 -4.85 11.47
N LYS A 288 8.20 -4.60 11.10
CA LYS A 288 9.29 -4.16 11.96
C LYS A 288 10.02 -2.91 11.42
N ASP A 289 9.36 -2.05 10.65
CA ASP A 289 10.01 -0.84 10.10
C ASP A 289 9.76 0.40 10.99
N ILE A 290 9.76 0.19 12.30
CA ILE A 290 9.54 1.23 13.32
C ILE A 290 10.66 1.16 14.36
N THR A 291 11.40 2.25 14.56
CA THR A 291 12.23 2.44 15.74
C THR A 291 11.45 3.24 16.76
N VAL A 292 11.33 2.71 17.96
CA VAL A 292 10.67 3.38 19.09
C VAL A 292 11.73 4.05 19.96
N ILE A 293 11.49 5.31 20.32
CA ILE A 293 12.33 6.08 21.24
C ILE A 293 11.48 6.48 22.43
N LEU A 294 11.81 5.92 23.58
CA LEU A 294 11.18 6.21 24.86
C LEU A 294 12.00 7.27 25.58
N ASN A 295 11.39 8.41 25.85
CA ASN A 295 12.04 9.45 26.65
C ASN A 295 11.99 9.08 28.13
N CYS A 296 13.09 9.26 28.84
CA CYS A 296 13.15 9.15 30.28
C CYS A 296 13.77 10.43 30.86
N TYR A 297 13.00 11.17 31.66
CA TYR A 297 13.50 12.37 32.33
C TYR A 297 13.32 12.26 33.85
N ARG A 298 12.10 12.21 34.35
CA ARG A 298 11.81 12.21 35.80
C ARG A 298 10.99 11.02 36.26
N ARG A 299 10.63 10.09 35.39
CA ARG A 299 9.74 8.96 35.67
C ARG A 299 10.32 7.64 35.17
N PRO A 300 11.53 7.25 35.63
CA PRO A 300 12.13 5.98 35.20
C PRO A 300 11.30 4.76 35.62
N GLU A 301 10.46 4.91 36.65
CA GLU A 301 9.57 3.87 37.16
C GLU A 301 8.54 3.37 36.12
N TYR A 302 8.14 4.21 35.16
CA TYR A 302 7.16 3.83 34.14
C TYR A 302 7.78 3.14 32.91
N LEU A 303 9.10 3.16 32.75
CA LEU A 303 9.76 2.61 31.57
C LEU A 303 9.48 1.12 31.35
N LYS A 304 9.44 0.31 32.40
CA LYS A 304 9.17 -1.14 32.27
C LYS A 304 7.79 -1.40 31.67
N GLU A 305 6.77 -0.71 32.16
CA GLU A 305 5.41 -0.82 31.64
C GLU A 305 5.32 -0.28 30.21
N GLN A 306 6.00 0.82 29.92
CA GLN A 306 6.02 1.43 28.59
C GLN A 306 6.68 0.51 27.56
N ILE A 307 7.82 -0.12 27.90
CA ILE A 307 8.52 -1.10 27.05
C ILE A 307 7.63 -2.32 26.79
N GLU A 308 6.93 -2.82 27.83
CA GLU A 308 6.01 -3.93 27.70
C GLU A 308 4.83 -3.57 26.79
N ALA A 309 4.24 -2.40 26.94
CA ALA A 309 3.17 -1.91 26.05
C ALA A 309 3.62 -1.80 24.60
N VAL A 310 4.87 -1.38 24.35
CA VAL A 310 5.46 -1.35 22.99
C VAL A 310 5.68 -2.77 22.46
N ARG A 311 6.16 -3.71 23.26
CA ARG A 311 6.35 -5.10 22.86
C ARG A 311 5.03 -5.84 22.57
N ASN A 312 3.95 -5.43 23.24
CA ASN A 312 2.61 -6.00 23.08
C ASN A 312 1.81 -5.38 21.93
N GLN A 313 2.41 -4.52 21.10
CA GLN A 313 1.74 -3.96 19.92
C GLN A 313 1.41 -5.06 18.89
N THR A 314 0.25 -4.94 18.22
CA THR A 314 -0.12 -5.83 17.10
C THR A 314 0.85 -5.70 15.91
N VAL A 315 1.47 -4.54 15.75
CA VAL A 315 2.56 -4.29 14.81
C VAL A 315 3.85 -4.11 15.61
N GLN A 316 4.79 -5.03 15.43
CA GLN A 316 6.05 -5.03 16.19
C GLN A 316 7.00 -3.95 15.70
N SER A 317 7.69 -3.29 16.64
CA SER A 317 8.83 -2.44 16.34
C SER A 317 10.06 -3.26 15.98
N GLU A 318 10.96 -2.67 15.17
CA GLU A 318 12.28 -3.25 14.87
C GLU A 318 13.24 -3.05 16.03
N GLN A 319 13.21 -1.86 16.64
CA GLN A 319 14.09 -1.48 17.75
C GLN A 319 13.34 -0.65 18.78
N ILE A 320 13.76 -0.79 20.03
CA ILE A 320 13.31 0.03 21.16
C ILE A 320 14.55 0.67 21.78
N TRP A 321 14.60 2.00 21.74
CA TRP A 321 15.66 2.81 22.32
C TRP A 321 15.14 3.60 23.51
N VAL A 322 15.95 3.78 24.54
CA VAL A 322 15.65 4.66 25.66
C VAL A 322 16.58 5.88 25.58
N TRP A 323 16.00 7.06 25.47
CA TRP A 323 16.71 8.33 25.58
C TRP A 323 16.63 8.80 27.05
N VAL A 324 17.76 8.72 27.75
CA VAL A 324 17.87 9.17 29.13
C VAL A 324 18.33 10.63 29.16
N ASN A 325 17.41 11.53 29.47
CA ASN A 325 17.69 12.94 29.68
C ASN A 325 18.11 13.15 31.15
N HIS A 326 19.22 13.83 31.40
CA HIS A 326 19.79 13.90 32.73
C HIS A 326 18.84 14.54 33.77
N HIS A 327 18.64 13.84 34.88
CA HIS A 327 17.94 14.33 36.08
C HIS A 327 18.33 13.48 37.30
N GLU A 328 18.31 14.08 38.50
CA GLU A 328 18.58 13.36 39.75
C GLU A 328 17.61 12.18 39.99
N ASP A 329 16.33 12.34 39.63
CA ASP A 329 15.30 11.29 39.77
C ASP A 329 15.61 10.00 38.94
N ASN A 330 16.51 10.05 37.95
CA ASN A 330 16.88 8.90 37.13
C ASN A 330 18.35 8.47 37.27
N ALA A 331 19.13 9.11 38.11
CA ALA A 331 20.57 8.90 38.21
C ALA A 331 20.92 7.47 38.64
N ASP A 332 20.21 6.93 39.62
CA ASP A 332 20.44 5.60 40.23
C ASP A 332 19.59 4.50 39.59
N PHE A 333 18.85 4.79 38.51
CA PHE A 333 17.99 3.78 37.87
C PHE A 333 18.81 2.80 37.05
N ASP A 334 18.54 1.51 37.21
CA ASP A 334 19.20 0.44 36.43
C ASP A 334 18.58 0.29 35.04
N PHE A 335 19.10 1.05 34.07
CA PHE A 335 18.68 1.00 32.68
C PHE A 335 19.15 -0.27 31.95
N GLU A 336 20.19 -0.94 32.40
CA GLU A 336 20.72 -2.15 31.77
C GLU A 336 19.76 -3.34 31.93
N SER A 337 18.95 -3.31 33.02
CA SER A 337 17.92 -4.33 33.26
C SER A 337 16.73 -4.27 32.29
N LEU A 338 16.58 -3.22 31.49
CA LEU A 338 15.41 -3.01 30.61
C LEU A 338 15.39 -3.91 29.38
N ASN A 339 16.53 -4.55 29.04
CA ASN A 339 16.65 -5.42 27.87
C ASN A 339 16.10 -4.79 26.59
N VAL A 340 16.51 -3.54 26.28
CA VAL A 340 16.20 -2.80 25.07
C VAL A 340 17.38 -2.78 24.10
N ASP A 341 17.15 -2.42 22.84
CA ASP A 341 18.19 -2.44 21.83
C ASP A 341 19.29 -1.37 22.06
N ARG A 342 18.90 -0.22 22.63
CA ARG A 342 19.85 0.87 22.98
C ARG A 342 19.38 1.66 24.17
N VAL A 343 20.33 2.04 25.04
CA VAL A 343 20.18 3.07 26.06
C VAL A 343 21.15 4.21 25.71
N ILE A 344 20.62 5.40 25.48
CA ILE A 344 21.39 6.60 25.14
C ILE A 344 21.38 7.51 26.37
N ARG A 345 22.44 7.44 27.17
CA ARG A 345 22.58 8.23 28.39
C ARG A 345 23.20 9.59 28.09
N ASN A 346 22.65 10.61 28.68
CA ASN A 346 23.17 11.98 28.61
C ASN A 346 23.52 12.47 30.00
N ASP A 347 24.59 13.23 30.10
CA ASP A 347 25.05 13.94 31.32
C ASP A 347 24.49 15.36 31.44
N TYR A 348 23.63 15.74 30.47
CA TYR A 348 22.99 17.04 30.37
C TYR A 348 21.50 16.90 30.02
N ASN A 349 20.68 17.84 30.47
CA ASN A 349 19.28 17.92 30.13
C ASN A 349 19.06 18.69 28.82
N TRP A 350 18.91 17.94 27.69
CA TRP A 350 18.65 18.47 26.35
C TRP A 350 17.22 18.95 26.16
N LYS A 351 16.45 19.09 27.22
CA LYS A 351 15.05 19.48 27.18
C LYS A 351 14.24 18.59 26.23
N PHE A 352 13.40 19.19 25.41
CA PHE A 352 12.48 18.45 24.53
C PHE A 352 13.09 18.02 23.18
N TYR A 353 14.17 18.68 22.74
CA TYR A 353 14.79 18.44 21.42
C TYR A 353 15.64 17.18 21.34
N GLY A 354 16.30 16.81 22.44
CA GLY A 354 17.31 15.75 22.42
C GLY A 354 16.83 14.43 21.85
N ARG A 355 15.64 13.95 22.24
CA ARG A 355 15.06 12.69 21.74
C ARG A 355 14.82 12.68 20.23
N PHE A 356 14.54 13.82 19.62
CA PHE A 356 14.38 13.94 18.17
C PHE A 356 15.73 13.84 17.44
N SER A 357 16.85 14.21 18.08
CA SER A 357 18.17 14.01 17.46
C SER A 357 18.52 12.52 17.36
N ALA A 358 18.18 11.72 18.38
CA ALA A 358 18.36 10.27 18.33
C ALA A 358 17.56 9.64 17.18
N ALA A 359 16.37 10.15 16.88
CA ALA A 359 15.53 9.63 15.80
C ALA A 359 16.16 9.73 14.41
N LEU A 360 17.09 10.68 14.19
CA LEU A 360 17.84 10.78 12.92
C LEU A 360 18.75 9.57 12.67
N LEU A 361 19.19 8.89 13.73
CA LEU A 361 20.09 7.74 13.67
C LEU A 361 19.35 6.42 13.39
N ALA A 362 18.01 6.42 13.46
CA ALA A 362 17.20 5.24 13.15
C ALA A 362 17.41 4.79 11.70
N GLN A 363 17.45 3.47 11.48
CA GLN A 363 17.58 2.90 10.14
C GLN A 363 16.23 2.50 9.54
N THR A 364 15.16 2.53 10.33
CA THR A 364 13.79 2.23 9.93
C THR A 364 13.14 3.39 9.19
N HIS A 365 12.07 3.08 8.45
CA HIS A 365 11.31 4.12 7.73
C HIS A 365 10.53 5.03 8.69
N PHE A 366 9.91 4.42 9.72
CA PHE A 366 9.19 5.15 10.76
C PHE A 366 9.98 5.25 12.05
N VAL A 367 9.70 6.31 12.76
CA VAL A 367 10.08 6.51 14.15
C VAL A 367 8.84 6.83 14.97
N ALA A 368 8.78 6.25 16.18
CA ALA A 368 7.77 6.54 17.18
C ALA A 368 8.46 7.07 18.43
N LEU A 369 8.08 8.24 18.89
CA LEU A 369 8.62 8.83 20.11
C LEU A 369 7.50 8.92 21.16
N PHE A 370 7.84 8.67 22.43
CA PHE A 370 6.89 8.75 23.54
C PHE A 370 7.47 9.55 24.70
N ASP A 371 6.62 10.35 25.33
CA ASP A 371 6.91 10.96 26.62
C ASP A 371 6.92 9.88 27.72
N ASP A 372 7.59 10.19 28.86
CA ASP A 372 7.80 9.26 29.97
C ASP A 372 6.52 8.91 30.79
N ASP A 373 5.37 9.48 30.41
CA ASP A 373 4.05 9.25 31.00
C ASP A 373 3.04 8.64 30.00
N THR A 374 3.51 8.14 28.87
CA THR A 374 2.65 7.71 27.76
C THR A 374 2.73 6.20 27.54
N ILE A 375 1.65 5.49 27.86
CA ILE A 375 1.52 4.02 27.72
C ILE A 375 0.60 3.69 26.54
N PRO A 376 1.14 3.31 25.35
CA PRO A 376 0.32 3.09 24.17
C PRO A 376 -0.60 1.87 24.29
N GLY A 377 -1.81 1.98 23.74
CA GLY A 377 -2.71 0.85 23.58
C GLY A 377 -2.17 -0.15 22.56
N THR A 378 -2.55 -1.42 22.66
CA THR A 378 -1.94 -2.54 21.91
C THR A 378 -2.06 -2.44 20.40
N ARG A 379 -2.92 -1.58 19.85
CA ARG A 379 -3.11 -1.33 18.42
C ARG A 379 -2.71 0.08 17.98
N TRP A 380 -1.94 0.80 18.76
CA TRP A 380 -1.54 2.16 18.43
C TRP A 380 -0.73 2.23 17.13
N PHE A 381 0.27 1.37 16.93
CA PHE A 381 1.05 1.39 15.69
C PHE A 381 0.23 0.97 14.46
N GLU A 382 -0.68 0.03 14.62
CA GLU A 382 -1.62 -0.35 13.55
C GLU A 382 -2.53 0.83 13.16
N ASN A 383 -3.03 1.57 14.16
CA ASN A 383 -3.84 2.77 13.97
C ASN A 383 -3.05 3.86 13.23
N CYS A 384 -1.82 4.13 13.66
CA CYS A 384 -0.91 5.08 12.99
C CYS A 384 -0.64 4.68 11.53
N LEU A 385 -0.29 3.43 11.27
CA LEU A 385 -0.01 2.95 9.91
C LEU A 385 -1.25 2.99 9.02
N THR A 386 -2.43 2.71 9.55
CA THR A 386 -3.70 2.81 8.83
C THR A 386 -4.02 4.27 8.48
N THR A 387 -3.85 5.17 9.44
CA THR A 387 -4.01 6.61 9.23
C THR A 387 -3.01 7.13 8.19
N TYR A 388 -1.73 6.74 8.29
CA TYR A 388 -0.68 7.21 7.38
C TYR A 388 -0.92 6.82 5.91
N LYS A 389 -1.58 5.70 5.63
CA LYS A 389 -1.93 5.29 4.26
C LYS A 389 -2.83 6.28 3.54
N THR A 390 -3.73 6.93 4.25
CA THR A 390 -4.70 7.87 3.70
C THR A 390 -4.35 9.34 3.98
N HIS A 391 -3.66 9.57 5.08
CA HIS A 391 -3.25 10.88 5.57
C HIS A 391 -1.75 10.85 5.95
N PRO A 392 -0.85 10.80 4.94
CA PRO A 392 0.58 10.83 5.21
C PRO A 392 0.98 12.14 5.88
N GLY A 393 1.71 12.05 7.01
CA GLY A 393 2.06 13.23 7.78
C GLY A 393 2.71 12.90 9.12
N ILE A 394 2.78 13.88 10.00
CA ILE A 394 3.16 13.69 11.40
C ILE A 394 1.91 13.30 12.16
N LEU A 395 1.94 12.12 12.79
CA LEU A 395 0.83 11.61 13.59
C LEU A 395 1.17 11.70 15.07
N GLY A 396 0.16 11.93 15.92
CA GLY A 396 0.45 12.01 17.34
C GLY A 396 -0.73 11.73 18.27
N GLY A 397 -0.41 11.67 19.55
CA GLY A 397 -1.34 11.22 20.58
C GLY A 397 -2.33 12.27 21.05
N VAL A 398 -1.86 13.51 21.21
CA VAL A 398 -2.69 14.66 21.59
C VAL A 398 -2.44 15.78 20.60
N GLY A 399 -3.44 16.10 19.83
CA GLY A 399 -3.44 17.19 18.87
C GLY A 399 -3.88 18.50 19.50
N VAL A 400 -3.34 19.58 18.97
CA VAL A 400 -3.68 20.95 19.30
C VAL A 400 -4.16 21.64 18.03
N GLN A 401 -5.35 22.20 18.07
CA GLN A 401 -5.88 23.12 17.07
C GLN A 401 -5.88 24.53 17.66
N LEU A 402 -5.09 25.43 17.06
CA LEU A 402 -5.00 26.83 17.47
C LEU A 402 -6.27 27.57 17.04
N LYS A 403 -6.66 28.59 17.79
CA LYS A 403 -7.79 29.47 17.46
C LYS A 403 -7.33 30.82 16.91
N GLU A 404 -6.11 31.19 17.24
CA GLU A 404 -5.46 32.45 16.89
C GLU A 404 -3.93 32.28 16.94
N GLU A 405 -3.16 33.35 16.75
CA GLU A 405 -1.68 33.32 16.74
C GLU A 405 -1.09 33.18 18.14
N ARG A 406 -1.66 32.28 18.95
CA ARG A 406 -1.15 31.91 20.26
C ARG A 406 -1.51 30.50 20.65
N TYR A 407 -0.71 29.89 21.49
CA TYR A 407 -0.92 28.54 21.99
C TYR A 407 -2.02 28.46 23.05
N TYR A 408 -2.07 29.48 23.94
CA TYR A 408 -3.06 29.50 25.01
C TYR A 408 -4.50 29.56 24.48
N GLY A 409 -5.41 28.78 25.07
CA GLY A 409 -6.82 28.73 24.66
C GLY A 409 -7.12 27.82 23.46
N HIS A 410 -6.16 26.99 23.04
CA HIS A 410 -6.30 25.97 21.99
C HIS A 410 -7.39 24.94 22.27
N HIS A 411 -7.85 24.24 21.21
CA HIS A 411 -8.66 23.03 21.32
C HIS A 411 -7.76 21.79 21.29
N ARG A 412 -8.05 20.79 22.13
CA ARG A 412 -7.32 19.51 22.16
C ARG A 412 -8.14 18.40 21.51
N VAL A 413 -7.43 17.44 20.89
CA VAL A 413 -7.97 16.25 20.23
C VAL A 413 -7.08 15.05 20.61
N GLY A 414 -7.63 13.87 20.72
CA GLY A 414 -6.90 12.65 21.06
C GLY A 414 -7.38 12.02 22.38
N TRP A 415 -6.54 11.25 23.07
CA TRP A 415 -6.96 10.51 24.27
C TRP A 415 -7.53 11.43 25.37
N SER A 416 -7.12 12.68 25.45
CA SER A 416 -7.64 13.66 26.42
C SER A 416 -8.98 14.29 26.01
N ASN A 417 -9.34 14.23 24.75
CA ASN A 417 -10.61 14.61 24.15
C ASN A 417 -10.83 13.74 22.91
N PRO A 418 -11.46 12.56 23.10
CA PRO A 418 -11.54 11.51 22.11
C PRO A 418 -12.14 11.93 20.78
N ASN A 419 -11.53 11.45 19.67
CA ASN A 419 -11.99 11.63 18.30
C ASN A 419 -12.26 10.28 17.64
N PRO A 420 -13.46 10.05 17.05
CA PRO A 420 -13.76 8.81 16.36
C PRO A 420 -13.12 8.72 14.97
N GLU A 421 -12.83 9.87 14.35
CA GLU A 421 -12.27 10.00 13.00
C GLU A 421 -10.86 10.62 13.05
N ILE A 422 -10.17 10.62 11.91
CA ILE A 422 -8.86 11.28 11.76
C ILE A 422 -9.07 12.80 11.81
N GLU A 423 -8.31 13.48 12.67
CA GLU A 423 -8.39 14.95 12.82
C GLU A 423 -7.11 15.62 12.35
N GLU A 424 -7.22 16.61 11.46
CA GLU A 424 -6.10 17.50 11.11
C GLU A 424 -5.90 18.54 12.21
N VAL A 425 -4.66 18.66 12.73
CA VAL A 425 -4.30 19.53 13.85
C VAL A 425 -3.07 20.36 13.51
N ASP A 426 -2.79 21.38 14.30
CA ASP A 426 -1.62 22.24 14.10
C ASP A 426 -0.32 21.59 14.57
N LEU A 427 -0.37 20.91 15.71
CA LEU A 427 0.75 20.19 16.29
C LEU A 427 0.26 19.02 17.14
N VAL A 428 1.16 18.09 17.48
CA VAL A 428 0.88 16.94 18.34
C VAL A 428 1.93 16.82 19.45
N GLY A 429 1.50 16.26 20.58
CA GLY A 429 2.33 16.00 21.74
C GLY A 429 2.10 14.60 22.33
N HIS A 430 2.84 14.28 23.41
CA HIS A 430 2.86 13.04 24.19
C HIS A 430 3.34 11.80 23.43
N ALA A 431 2.94 11.62 22.17
CA ALA A 431 3.42 10.58 21.27
C ALA A 431 3.52 11.16 19.87
N TRP A 432 4.54 10.76 19.13
CA TRP A 432 4.76 11.09 17.72
C TRP A 432 4.99 9.81 16.93
N PHE A 433 4.40 9.73 15.77
CA PHE A 433 4.65 8.67 14.78
C PHE A 433 4.80 9.33 13.40
N MET A 434 5.97 9.19 12.80
CA MET A 434 6.29 9.86 11.53
C MET A 434 7.40 9.14 10.80
N THR A 435 7.65 9.51 9.54
CA THR A 435 8.83 9.02 8.84
C THR A 435 10.11 9.63 9.43
N ARG A 436 11.21 8.90 9.35
CA ARG A 436 12.53 9.45 9.70
C ARG A 436 12.85 10.73 8.92
N SER A 437 12.43 10.81 7.65
CA SER A 437 12.62 12.02 6.85
C SER A 437 11.88 13.24 7.40
N SER A 438 10.69 13.06 7.99
CA SER A 438 9.96 14.16 8.63
C SER A 438 10.69 14.71 9.85
N VAL A 439 11.45 13.88 10.58
CA VAL A 439 12.27 14.36 11.71
C VAL A 439 13.36 15.34 11.25
N MET A 440 13.87 15.17 10.02
CA MET A 440 14.90 16.08 9.47
C MET A 440 14.40 17.50 9.32
N ASP A 441 13.09 17.70 9.13
CA ASP A 441 12.52 19.03 8.98
C ASP A 441 12.67 19.86 10.26
N LEU A 442 12.59 19.25 11.45
CA LEU A 442 12.83 19.94 12.73
C LEU A 442 14.18 20.69 12.77
N TRP A 443 15.17 20.17 12.07
CA TRP A 443 16.57 20.63 12.08
C TRP A 443 16.95 21.50 10.87
N ARG A 444 15.98 21.92 10.06
CA ARG A 444 16.20 22.79 8.90
C ARG A 444 16.56 24.21 9.29
N GLU A 445 16.06 24.66 10.43
CA GLU A 445 16.34 25.98 11.01
C GLU A 445 16.70 25.85 12.48
N ILE A 446 17.43 26.83 12.99
CA ILE A 446 17.75 26.90 14.43
C ILE A 446 16.44 27.10 15.21
N PRO A 447 16.21 26.34 16.29
CA PRO A 447 15.03 26.53 17.13
C PRO A 447 14.90 27.95 17.65
N TYR A 448 13.70 28.52 17.54
CA TYR A 448 13.42 29.83 18.13
C TYR A 448 13.61 29.82 19.64
N CYS A 449 13.21 28.73 20.30
CA CYS A 449 13.38 28.52 21.74
C CYS A 449 13.89 27.09 21.98
N TRP A 450 15.03 26.95 22.64
CA TRP A 450 15.60 25.64 23.01
C TRP A 450 14.96 25.02 24.25
N ASP A 451 14.30 25.81 25.06
CA ASP A 451 13.67 25.35 26.29
C ASP A 451 12.26 24.79 26.08
N ASN A 452 11.60 25.12 24.96
CA ASN A 452 10.21 24.74 24.69
C ASN A 452 9.85 24.88 23.22
N GLY A 453 8.73 24.26 22.78
CA GLY A 453 8.13 24.48 21.46
C GLY A 453 8.72 23.63 20.33
N GLU A 454 9.35 22.51 20.62
CA GLU A 454 9.89 21.56 19.64
C GLU A 454 8.80 20.99 18.73
N ASP A 455 7.60 20.75 19.27
CA ASP A 455 6.43 20.25 18.54
C ASP A 455 5.84 21.32 17.60
N ILE A 456 5.88 22.60 18.00
CA ILE A 456 5.51 23.75 17.17
C ILE A 456 6.53 23.89 16.05
N GLN A 457 7.82 23.86 16.36
CA GLN A 457 8.93 23.94 15.42
C GLN A 457 8.84 22.80 14.38
N LEU A 458 8.64 21.56 14.83
CA LEU A 458 8.51 20.39 13.96
C LEU A 458 7.36 20.57 12.96
N SER A 459 6.17 20.92 13.44
CA SER A 459 4.98 21.07 12.59
C SER A 459 5.12 22.24 11.61
N TYR A 460 5.66 23.37 12.07
CA TYR A 460 5.93 24.55 11.24
C TYR A 460 6.92 24.23 10.11
N LEU A 461 8.09 23.67 10.45
CA LEU A 461 9.13 23.39 9.45
C LEU A 461 8.75 22.26 8.49
N SER A 462 8.02 21.25 8.97
CA SER A 462 7.49 20.20 8.10
C SER A 462 6.46 20.74 7.10
N GLN A 463 5.62 21.68 7.51
CA GLN A 463 4.73 22.37 6.58
C GLN A 463 5.52 23.22 5.57
N LYS A 464 6.53 23.97 6.03
CA LYS A 464 7.32 24.90 5.21
C LYS A 464 8.17 24.18 4.17
N TYR A 465 8.88 23.12 4.55
CA TYR A 465 9.89 22.47 3.69
C TYR A 465 9.40 21.24 2.96
N SER A 466 8.40 20.55 3.49
CA SER A 466 7.92 19.27 2.95
C SER A 466 6.42 19.23 2.66
N ALA A 467 5.72 20.35 2.82
CA ALA A 467 4.26 20.44 2.73
C ALA A 467 3.54 19.39 3.60
N THR A 468 4.20 18.91 4.65
CA THR A 468 3.71 17.84 5.53
C THR A 468 2.71 18.40 6.52
N LYS A 469 1.57 17.73 6.66
CA LYS A 469 0.52 18.06 7.62
C LYS A 469 0.64 17.21 8.89
N THR A 470 -0.08 17.63 9.92
CA THR A 470 -0.12 16.96 11.23
C THR A 470 -1.52 16.45 11.52
N TYR A 471 -1.63 15.20 12.00
CA TYR A 471 -2.91 14.55 12.27
C TYR A 471 -2.93 13.81 13.60
N VAL A 472 -4.12 13.65 14.15
CA VAL A 472 -4.40 12.72 15.25
C VAL A 472 -5.16 11.54 14.68
N PRO A 473 -4.62 10.31 14.77
CA PRO A 473 -5.37 9.09 14.46
C PRO A 473 -6.63 8.95 15.30
N PRO A 474 -7.61 8.14 14.90
CA PRO A 474 -8.81 7.92 15.70
C PRO A 474 -8.51 7.45 17.14
N HIS A 475 -9.15 8.09 18.12
CA HIS A 475 -9.13 7.74 19.54
C HIS A 475 -10.58 7.53 20.02
N PRO A 476 -11.32 6.50 19.50
CA PRO A 476 -12.71 6.27 19.90
C PRO A 476 -12.78 5.81 21.36
N LEU A 477 -13.76 6.31 22.11
CA LEU A 477 -13.94 6.03 23.54
C LEU A 477 -14.09 4.53 23.84
N ASP A 478 -14.76 3.79 22.97
CA ASP A 478 -15.04 2.36 23.11
C ASP A 478 -13.84 1.46 22.72
N LYS A 479 -12.72 2.04 22.22
CA LYS A 479 -11.56 1.29 21.73
C LYS A 479 -10.24 1.82 22.28
N PRO A 480 -10.03 1.80 23.61
CA PRO A 480 -8.80 2.32 24.24
C PRO A 480 -7.51 1.64 23.76
N HIS A 481 -7.61 0.40 23.23
CA HIS A 481 -6.47 -0.30 22.63
C HIS A 481 -5.92 0.39 21.37
N MET A 482 -6.66 1.31 20.75
CA MET A 482 -6.20 2.12 19.61
C MET A 482 -5.55 3.44 20.04
N HIS A 483 -5.64 3.82 21.31
CA HIS A 483 -5.16 5.12 21.81
C HIS A 483 -3.64 5.16 21.91
N SER A 484 -3.10 6.35 21.77
CA SER A 484 -1.67 6.64 22.00
C SER A 484 -1.26 6.53 23.47
N SER A 485 -2.21 6.71 24.41
CA SER A 485 -2.00 6.45 25.83
C SER A 485 -3.28 5.90 26.45
N THR A 486 -3.13 4.84 27.22
CA THR A 486 -4.19 4.26 28.07
C THR A 486 -4.13 4.76 29.51
N LYS A 487 -3.03 5.40 29.90
CA LYS A 487 -2.72 5.89 31.26
C LYS A 487 -2.52 7.41 31.34
N GLY A 488 -2.80 8.16 30.27
CA GLY A 488 -2.48 9.59 30.21
C GLY A 488 -3.14 10.43 31.28
N MET A 489 -4.36 10.08 31.73
CA MET A 489 -5.04 10.78 32.84
C MET A 489 -4.52 10.38 34.21
N GLU A 490 -3.79 9.29 34.32
CA GLU A 490 -3.19 8.80 35.56
C GLU A 490 -1.75 9.31 35.73
N TYR A 491 -0.90 9.16 34.69
CA TYR A 491 0.53 9.42 34.76
C TYR A 491 0.91 10.86 34.36
N GLY A 492 0.16 11.47 33.45
CA GLY A 492 0.47 12.80 32.91
C GLY A 492 -0.01 14.00 33.76
N VAL A 493 -0.57 13.75 34.95
CA VAL A 493 -1.20 14.80 35.78
C VAL A 493 -0.49 15.04 37.12
N ASP A 494 0.64 14.41 37.38
CA ASP A 494 1.42 14.53 38.60
C ASP A 494 2.22 15.85 38.67
N ASN A 495 2.87 16.09 39.82
CA ASN A 495 3.71 17.28 40.05
C ASN A 495 5.05 17.21 39.31
N LYS A 496 5.42 16.07 38.70
CA LYS A 496 6.62 15.93 37.90
C LYS A 496 6.43 16.46 36.47
N ALA A 497 5.17 16.68 36.03
CA ALA A 497 4.85 17.15 34.68
C ALA A 497 5.42 18.56 34.43
N THR A 498 6.24 18.72 33.39
CA THR A 498 6.92 19.97 33.06
C THR A 498 5.96 21.13 32.76
N SER A 499 4.73 20.85 32.36
CA SER A 499 3.69 21.84 32.06
C SER A 499 2.94 22.36 33.29
N ARG A 500 3.15 21.79 34.50
CA ARG A 500 2.34 22.08 35.70
C ARG A 500 3.03 22.76 36.86
N PRO A 501 4.36 23.00 36.91
CA PRO A 501 4.98 23.57 38.10
C PRO A 501 4.80 25.07 38.20
N LYS A 502 5.39 25.65 39.26
CA LYS A 502 5.34 27.06 39.68
C LYS A 502 5.53 28.11 38.56
N ASN A 503 5.99 27.70 37.36
CA ASN A 503 6.26 28.53 36.18
C ASN A 503 5.26 28.35 35.02
N HIS A 504 4.05 27.89 35.25
CA HIS A 504 3.00 27.70 34.22
C HIS A 504 2.86 28.92 33.28
N LYS A 505 2.92 30.14 33.79
CA LYS A 505 2.87 31.37 32.98
C LYS A 505 4.05 31.48 32.00
N VAL A 506 5.26 31.16 32.43
CA VAL A 506 6.46 31.21 31.59
C VAL A 506 6.38 30.13 30.48
N PHE A 507 5.96 28.92 30.83
CA PHE A 507 5.80 27.84 29.87
C PHE A 507 4.84 28.23 28.74
N TYR A 508 3.66 28.75 29.05
CA TYR A 508 2.68 29.16 28.04
C TYR A 508 3.12 30.42 27.27
N SER A 509 3.77 31.39 27.91
CA SER A 509 4.30 32.57 27.24
C SER A 509 5.33 32.21 26.18
N GLN A 510 6.27 31.31 26.50
CA GLN A 510 7.27 30.82 25.55
C GLN A 510 6.60 30.13 24.34
N ARG A 511 5.58 29.29 24.55
CA ARG A 511 4.85 28.62 23.47
C ARG A 511 4.07 29.62 22.61
N ASP A 512 3.46 30.63 23.21
CA ASP A 512 2.80 31.72 22.48
C ASP A 512 3.78 32.47 21.55
N GLU A 513 5.01 32.72 22.04
CA GLU A 513 6.07 33.33 21.23
C GLU A 513 6.54 32.41 20.10
N CYS A 514 6.70 31.12 20.36
CA CYS A 514 7.01 30.13 19.32
C CYS A 514 5.94 30.10 18.20
N VAL A 515 4.64 30.15 18.57
CA VAL A 515 3.54 30.20 17.60
C VAL A 515 3.61 31.50 16.78
N ARG A 516 3.74 32.67 17.42
CA ARG A 516 3.84 33.97 16.72
C ARG A 516 5.04 34.00 15.77
N ASN A 517 6.20 33.51 16.24
CA ASN A 517 7.38 33.42 15.38
C ASN A 517 7.15 32.49 14.18
N ALA A 518 6.58 31.32 14.37
CA ALA A 518 6.29 30.37 13.28
C ALA A 518 5.32 30.97 12.24
N VAL A 519 4.24 31.63 12.70
CA VAL A 519 3.26 32.29 11.81
C VAL A 519 3.91 33.44 11.04
N ALA A 520 4.70 34.29 11.71
CA ALA A 520 5.45 35.36 11.06
C ALA A 520 6.42 34.86 9.98
N ASN A 521 6.92 33.62 10.12
CA ASN A 521 7.81 32.96 9.18
C ASN A 521 7.08 32.04 8.17
N GLY A 522 5.75 32.16 8.07
CA GLY A 522 4.95 31.55 7.02
C GLY A 522 4.19 30.28 7.41
N TRP A 523 4.21 29.89 8.69
CA TRP A 523 3.34 28.80 9.14
C TRP A 523 1.87 29.18 8.99
N ARG A 524 1.07 28.27 8.45
CA ARG A 524 -0.38 28.46 8.28
C ARG A 524 -1.15 27.43 9.12
N PRO A 525 -1.57 27.79 10.34
CA PRO A 525 -2.40 26.93 11.17
C PRO A 525 -3.74 26.56 10.52
N VAL A 526 -4.39 25.50 11.04
CA VAL A 526 -5.64 24.96 10.49
C VAL A 526 -6.73 26.03 10.39
N TYR A 527 -6.87 26.91 11.41
CA TYR A 527 -7.87 27.98 11.36
C TYR A 527 -7.64 28.98 10.23
N ALA A 528 -6.38 29.24 9.86
CA ALA A 528 -6.02 30.17 8.79
C ALA A 528 -6.17 29.57 7.39
N ARG A 529 -6.26 28.25 7.30
CA ARG A 529 -6.44 27.51 6.02
C ARG A 529 -7.91 27.22 5.71
N LYS A 530 -8.80 27.29 6.70
CA LYS A 530 -10.24 27.08 6.56
C LYS A 530 -11.02 28.38 6.24
N ARG A 531 -10.32 29.52 6.22
CA ARG A 531 -10.84 30.82 5.75
C ARG A 531 -10.43 31.04 4.30
#